data_69ac177e8cb84034e3f39e589527f22d
#
_entry.id   69ac177e8cb84034e3f39e589527f22d
#
_cell.length_a   1.000
_cell.length_b   1.000
_cell.length_c   1.000
_cell.angle_alpha   90.00
_cell.angle_beta   90.00
_cell.angle_gamma   90.00
#
_symmetry.space_group_name_H-M   'P 1'
#
loop_
_entity.id
_entity.type
_entity.pdbx_description
1 polymer ?
#
loop_
_entity_poly.entity_id
_entity_poly.type
_entity_poly.pdbx_seq_one_letter_code
_entity_poly.pdbx_strand_id
1 'polypeptide(L)'
;MTDNCVSTVFGLLGVLAALTFPVTPGNAAEAQTVLGGKLVVCGVCHGVDGSPKLEGVPIIWGLQENYILKQLHEFQRGDRASDTMKKIAVNLTEDEVGPAAAYFATKQWPGPANASSSPPPTMAICEACHQPKLVGGVAAPRLAGQKYDYLVESMRRFAEGQRKNSPEMSGIMQAISASDREAMARYISGL
;
A
#
# COMPACT_ATOMS: atom_id res chain seq x y z
N MET A 1 -80.72 -10.18 5.26
CA MET A 1 -80.26 -10.13 3.88
C MET A 1 -79.13 -9.10 3.89
N THR A 2 -77.91 -9.56 4.12
CA THR A 2 -76.70 -8.71 4.22
C THR A 2 -75.63 -9.34 3.37
N ASP A 3 -75.35 -8.74 2.23
CA ASP A 3 -74.35 -9.17 1.30
C ASP A 3 -72.98 -8.64 1.74
N ASN A 4 -72.09 -9.58 2.06
CA ASN A 4 -70.65 -9.31 2.33
C ASN A 4 -69.88 -9.30 1.02
N CYS A 5 -69.42 -8.13 0.63
CA CYS A 5 -68.47 -7.95 -0.47
C CYS A 5 -67.04 -8.02 0.09
N VAL A 6 -66.34 -9.15 -0.15
CA VAL A 6 -64.94 -9.32 0.20
C VAL A 6 -64.07 -8.90 -0.99
N SER A 7 -63.43 -7.74 -0.87
CA SER A 7 -62.43 -7.26 -1.83
C SER A 7 -61.09 -7.91 -1.56
N THR A 8 -60.65 -8.75 -2.46
CA THR A 8 -59.33 -9.37 -2.44
C THR A 8 -58.32 -8.45 -3.11
N VAL A 9 -57.43 -7.84 -2.32
CA VAL A 9 -56.33 -7.03 -2.82
C VAL A 9 -55.16 -7.97 -3.09
N PHE A 10 -54.83 -8.21 -4.37
CA PHE A 10 -53.60 -8.89 -4.78
C PHE A 10 -52.46 -7.88 -4.68
N GLY A 11 -51.62 -8.04 -3.67
CA GLY A 11 -50.34 -7.32 -3.56
C GLY A 11 -49.30 -7.95 -4.47
N LEU A 12 -48.89 -7.25 -5.54
CA LEU A 12 -47.71 -7.59 -6.31
C LEU A 12 -46.44 -7.27 -5.47
N LEU A 13 -45.83 -8.29 -4.90
CA LEU A 13 -44.46 -8.17 -4.37
C LEU A 13 -43.47 -8.17 -5.55
N GLY A 14 -43.03 -6.96 -5.92
CA GLY A 14 -41.92 -6.79 -6.84
C GLY A 14 -40.61 -7.18 -6.16
N VAL A 15 -40.03 -8.31 -6.52
CA VAL A 15 -38.67 -8.70 -6.11
C VAL A 15 -37.67 -7.83 -6.88
N LEU A 16 -37.11 -6.82 -6.23
CA LEU A 16 -35.96 -6.09 -6.75
C LEU A 16 -34.74 -7.03 -6.63
N ALA A 17 -34.35 -7.69 -7.71
CA ALA A 17 -33.09 -8.38 -7.79
C ALA A 17 -31.95 -7.35 -7.83
N ALA A 18 -31.26 -7.17 -6.71
CA ALA A 18 -30.05 -6.39 -6.67
C ALA A 18 -28.99 -7.13 -7.49
N LEU A 19 -28.62 -6.58 -8.64
CA LEU A 19 -27.50 -7.05 -9.44
C LEU A 19 -26.21 -6.65 -8.71
N THR A 20 -25.74 -7.54 -7.85
CA THR A 20 -24.39 -7.42 -7.27
C THR A 20 -23.41 -7.85 -8.37
N PHE A 21 -22.74 -6.87 -8.99
CA PHE A 21 -21.59 -7.17 -9.83
C PHE A 21 -20.44 -7.61 -8.90
N PRO A 22 -19.88 -8.82 -9.08
CA PRO A 22 -18.69 -9.20 -8.33
C PRO A 22 -17.54 -8.28 -8.79
N VAL A 23 -17.01 -7.47 -7.87
CA VAL A 23 -15.72 -6.83 -8.06
C VAL A 23 -14.68 -7.94 -7.96
N THR A 24 -14.27 -8.47 -9.09
CA THR A 24 -13.15 -9.42 -9.16
C THR A 24 -11.87 -8.65 -8.82
N PRO A 25 -11.09 -9.06 -7.81
CA PRO A 25 -9.76 -8.51 -7.62
C PRO A 25 -8.96 -8.76 -8.91
N GLY A 26 -8.30 -7.70 -9.40
CA GLY A 26 -7.49 -7.78 -10.61
C GLY A 26 -6.56 -8.98 -10.56
N ASN A 27 -6.70 -9.91 -11.50
CA ASN A 27 -5.98 -11.18 -11.46
C ASN A 27 -4.49 -10.91 -11.80
N ALA A 28 -3.55 -11.47 -11.02
CA ALA A 28 -2.12 -11.37 -11.29
C ALA A 28 -1.74 -11.83 -12.72
N ALA A 29 -2.52 -12.76 -13.30
CA ALA A 29 -2.35 -13.22 -14.68
C ALA A 29 -2.75 -12.14 -15.70
N GLU A 30 -3.80 -11.36 -15.44
CA GLU A 30 -4.23 -10.25 -16.29
C GLU A 30 -3.18 -9.14 -16.28
N ALA A 31 -2.65 -8.80 -15.10
CA ALA A 31 -1.56 -7.84 -14.95
C ALA A 31 -0.30 -8.26 -15.74
N GLN A 32 0.05 -9.55 -15.73
CA GLN A 32 1.17 -10.06 -16.53
C GLN A 32 0.93 -9.91 -18.04
N THR A 33 -0.31 -10.08 -18.50
CA THR A 33 -0.67 -9.90 -19.90
C THR A 33 -0.59 -8.44 -20.33
N VAL A 34 -1.10 -7.53 -19.51
CA VAL A 34 -1.12 -6.08 -19.79
C VAL A 34 0.28 -5.47 -19.70
N LEU A 35 1.05 -5.82 -18.67
CA LEU A 35 2.33 -5.19 -18.36
C LEU A 35 3.52 -5.83 -19.06
N GLY A 36 3.41 -7.11 -19.47
CA GLY A 36 4.48 -7.82 -20.17
C GLY A 36 5.84 -7.69 -19.47
N GLY A 37 6.86 -7.26 -20.21
CA GLY A 37 8.22 -7.09 -19.71
C GLY A 37 8.42 -5.96 -18.67
N LYS A 38 7.43 -5.06 -18.47
CA LYS A 38 7.55 -3.95 -17.52
C LYS A 38 7.67 -4.43 -16.07
N LEU A 39 7.00 -5.54 -15.72
CA LEU A 39 7.14 -6.16 -14.40
C LEU A 39 8.56 -6.64 -14.11
N VAL A 40 9.27 -7.12 -15.14
CA VAL A 40 10.68 -7.52 -15.03
C VAL A 40 11.53 -6.33 -14.63
N VAL A 41 11.30 -5.16 -15.23
CA VAL A 41 12.03 -3.93 -14.90
C VAL A 41 11.84 -3.56 -13.42
N CYS A 42 10.65 -3.69 -12.88
CA CYS A 42 10.41 -3.47 -11.45
C CYS A 42 11.22 -4.47 -10.59
N GLY A 43 11.21 -5.74 -10.98
CA GLY A 43 11.91 -6.83 -10.27
C GLY A 43 13.42 -6.67 -10.23
N VAL A 44 14.04 -6.00 -11.23
CA VAL A 44 15.49 -5.75 -11.24
C VAL A 44 15.96 -5.05 -9.96
N CYS A 45 15.22 -4.07 -9.48
CA CYS A 45 15.56 -3.31 -8.28
C CYS A 45 14.82 -3.83 -7.03
N HIS A 46 13.52 -4.10 -7.16
CA HIS A 46 12.68 -4.50 -6.03
C HIS A 46 12.77 -5.99 -5.69
N GLY A 47 13.60 -6.75 -6.40
CA GLY A 47 13.77 -8.18 -6.24
C GLY A 47 12.75 -8.98 -7.07
N VAL A 48 13.24 -9.95 -7.83
CA VAL A 48 12.39 -10.89 -8.61
C VAL A 48 11.63 -11.85 -7.69
N ASP A 49 12.10 -11.98 -6.47
CA ASP A 49 11.51 -12.73 -5.34
C ASP A 49 10.89 -11.80 -4.28
N GLY A 50 10.82 -10.50 -4.55
CA GLY A 50 10.36 -9.48 -3.62
C GLY A 50 11.39 -9.02 -2.59
N SER A 51 12.64 -9.56 -2.64
CA SER A 51 13.72 -9.25 -1.70
C SER A 51 14.77 -8.34 -2.33
N PRO A 52 14.64 -7.00 -2.24
CA PRO A 52 15.57 -6.05 -2.83
C PRO A 52 16.99 -6.23 -2.29
N LYS A 53 17.98 -6.25 -3.18
CA LYS A 53 19.41 -6.36 -2.81
C LYS A 53 20.08 -4.98 -2.76
N LEU A 54 19.51 -3.98 -3.41
CA LEU A 54 20.05 -2.63 -3.44
C LEU A 54 19.69 -1.87 -2.18
N GLU A 55 20.60 -1.05 -1.69
CA GLU A 55 20.38 -0.14 -0.57
C GLU A 55 19.33 0.91 -0.92
N GLY A 56 18.50 1.29 0.05
CA GLY A 56 17.44 2.30 -0.13
C GLY A 56 16.26 1.86 -1.02
N VAL A 57 16.29 0.67 -1.60
CA VAL A 57 15.17 0.14 -2.39
C VAL A 57 14.22 -0.64 -1.49
N PRO A 58 12.91 -0.28 -1.45
CA PRO A 58 11.95 -0.92 -0.56
C PRO A 58 11.43 -2.26 -1.09
N ILE A 59 10.97 -3.09 -0.18
CA ILE A 59 10.05 -4.19 -0.47
C ILE A 59 8.73 -3.59 -0.94
N ILE A 60 8.20 -4.04 -2.08
CA ILE A 60 6.90 -3.63 -2.62
C ILE A 60 5.89 -4.77 -2.71
N TRP A 61 6.33 -6.03 -2.62
CA TRP A 61 5.46 -7.20 -2.57
C TRP A 61 4.58 -7.17 -1.32
N GLY A 62 3.29 -7.43 -1.47
CA GLY A 62 2.34 -7.47 -0.36
C GLY A 62 2.03 -6.13 0.30
N LEU A 63 2.47 -5.00 -0.30
CA LEU A 63 1.97 -3.69 0.08
C LEU A 63 0.52 -3.51 -0.39
N GLN A 64 -0.23 -2.66 0.30
CA GLN A 64 -1.60 -2.34 -0.07
C GLN A 64 -1.68 -1.74 -1.48
N GLU A 65 -2.61 -2.24 -2.28
CA GLU A 65 -2.80 -1.83 -3.68
C GLU A 65 -2.98 -0.31 -3.82
N ASN A 66 -3.89 0.26 -3.03
CA ASN A 66 -4.16 1.70 -3.03
C ASN A 66 -2.92 2.54 -2.70
N TYR A 67 -2.03 2.03 -1.83
CA TYR A 67 -0.76 2.70 -1.54
C TYR A 67 0.19 2.64 -2.72
N ILE A 68 0.37 1.48 -3.36
CA ILE A 68 1.23 1.33 -4.54
C ILE A 68 0.72 2.22 -5.67
N LEU A 69 -0.58 2.17 -5.96
CA LEU A 69 -1.25 3.01 -6.95
C LEU A 69 -0.97 4.50 -6.72
N LYS A 70 -1.22 4.98 -5.50
CA LYS A 70 -0.92 6.37 -5.11
C LYS A 70 0.55 6.71 -5.33
N GLN A 71 1.48 5.84 -4.92
CA GLN A 71 2.92 6.12 -5.08
C GLN A 71 3.35 6.19 -6.54
N LEU A 72 2.85 5.32 -7.41
CA LEU A 72 3.17 5.36 -8.83
C LEU A 72 2.72 6.67 -9.47
N HIS A 73 1.48 7.10 -9.23
CA HIS A 73 0.98 8.40 -9.69
C HIS A 73 1.79 9.59 -9.14
N GLU A 74 2.18 9.54 -7.87
CA GLU A 74 2.99 10.60 -7.26
C GLU A 74 4.40 10.69 -7.85
N PHE A 75 5.00 9.56 -8.20
CA PHE A 75 6.26 9.55 -8.94
C PHE A 75 6.09 10.11 -10.36
N GLN A 76 5.00 9.76 -11.07
CA GLN A 76 4.70 10.29 -12.40
C GLN A 76 4.59 11.81 -12.37
N ARG A 77 3.83 12.36 -11.43
CA ARG A 77 3.60 13.81 -11.29
C ARG A 77 4.79 14.55 -10.65
N GLY A 78 5.68 13.84 -9.94
CA GLY A 78 6.79 14.43 -9.19
C GLY A 78 6.41 14.89 -7.76
N ASP A 79 5.21 14.60 -7.28
CA ASP A 79 4.76 14.89 -5.91
C ASP A 79 5.60 14.12 -4.88
N ARG A 80 6.10 12.96 -5.27
CA ARG A 80 7.13 12.20 -4.54
C ARG A 80 8.43 12.22 -5.33
N ALA A 81 9.44 12.90 -4.80
CA ALA A 81 10.73 13.05 -5.47
C ALA A 81 11.54 11.73 -5.45
N SER A 82 11.88 11.23 -6.63
CA SER A 82 12.84 10.15 -6.89
C SER A 82 13.14 10.10 -8.38
N ASP A 83 14.35 10.43 -8.77
CA ASP A 83 14.72 10.45 -10.21
C ASP A 83 14.58 9.07 -10.86
N THR A 84 14.97 8.02 -10.15
CA THR A 84 14.84 6.64 -10.64
C THR A 84 13.38 6.26 -10.81
N MET A 85 12.57 6.40 -9.74
CA MET A 85 11.16 5.98 -9.80
C MET A 85 10.34 6.85 -10.74
N LYS A 86 10.65 8.13 -10.88
CA LYS A 86 10.02 8.99 -11.89
C LYS A 86 10.24 8.45 -13.30
N LYS A 87 11.51 8.15 -13.65
CA LYS A 87 11.85 7.58 -14.97
C LYS A 87 11.15 6.25 -15.25
N ILE A 88 10.94 5.42 -14.23
CA ILE A 88 10.22 4.15 -14.36
C ILE A 88 8.71 4.38 -14.46
N ALA A 89 8.14 5.18 -13.57
CA ALA A 89 6.69 5.38 -13.48
C ALA A 89 6.10 6.08 -14.71
N VAL A 90 6.80 7.04 -15.33
CA VAL A 90 6.31 7.73 -16.55
C VAL A 90 6.21 6.80 -17.77
N ASN A 91 6.83 5.62 -17.73
CA ASN A 91 6.69 4.62 -18.80
C ASN A 91 5.44 3.71 -18.62
N LEU A 92 4.70 3.87 -17.52
CA LEU A 92 3.40 3.22 -17.34
C LEU A 92 2.30 4.14 -17.87
N THR A 93 1.42 3.60 -18.70
CA THR A 93 0.19 4.30 -19.10
C THR A 93 -0.81 4.28 -17.94
N GLU A 94 -1.86 5.10 -18.02
CA GLU A 94 -2.92 5.14 -17.01
C GLU A 94 -3.56 3.76 -16.79
N ASP A 95 -3.79 3.02 -17.89
CA ASP A 95 -4.37 1.67 -17.86
C ASP A 95 -3.40 0.60 -17.28
N GLU A 96 -2.12 0.90 -17.13
CA GLU A 96 -1.10 -0.02 -16.61
C GLU A 96 -0.80 0.20 -15.11
N VAL A 97 -1.04 1.40 -14.58
CA VAL A 97 -0.71 1.72 -13.19
C VAL A 97 -1.53 0.88 -12.21
N GLY A 98 -2.85 0.75 -12.45
CA GLY A 98 -3.73 -0.10 -11.64
C GLY A 98 -3.31 -1.57 -11.64
N PRO A 99 -3.19 -2.23 -12.81
CA PRO A 99 -2.67 -3.59 -12.90
C PRO A 99 -1.31 -3.81 -12.24
N ALA A 100 -0.38 -2.84 -12.34
CA ALA A 100 0.91 -2.92 -11.65
C ALA A 100 0.75 -2.93 -10.13
N ALA A 101 -0.09 -2.03 -9.59
CA ALA A 101 -0.37 -1.97 -8.15
C ALA A 101 -1.01 -3.27 -7.65
N ALA A 102 -2.03 -3.76 -8.35
CA ALA A 102 -2.71 -5.01 -8.02
C ALA A 102 -1.75 -6.21 -8.05
N TYR A 103 -0.90 -6.30 -9.08
CA TYR A 103 0.09 -7.38 -9.19
C TYR A 103 0.98 -7.48 -7.94
N PHE A 104 1.57 -6.36 -7.50
CA PHE A 104 2.46 -6.39 -6.34
C PHE A 104 1.70 -6.58 -5.02
N ALA A 105 0.47 -6.09 -4.92
CA ALA A 105 -0.36 -6.27 -3.74
C ALA A 105 -0.76 -7.73 -3.49
N THR A 106 -0.91 -8.55 -4.55
CA THR A 106 -1.23 -9.98 -4.44
C THR A 106 -0.03 -10.85 -4.04
N LYS A 107 1.19 -10.30 -4.05
CA LYS A 107 2.39 -11.07 -3.71
C LYS A 107 2.53 -11.26 -2.21
N GLN A 108 3.13 -12.38 -1.83
CA GLN A 108 3.45 -12.63 -0.43
C GLN A 108 4.58 -11.70 0.03
N TRP A 109 4.41 -11.09 1.21
CA TRP A 109 5.45 -10.29 1.84
C TRP A 109 6.68 -11.14 2.17
N PRO A 110 7.90 -10.80 1.70
CA PRO A 110 9.09 -11.61 1.89
C PRO A 110 9.88 -11.29 3.17
N GLY A 111 9.46 -10.25 3.91
CA GLY A 111 10.16 -9.78 5.09
C GLY A 111 10.13 -10.77 6.25
N PRO A 112 11.01 -10.58 7.26
CA PRO A 112 11.07 -11.44 8.43
C PRO A 112 9.74 -11.42 9.19
N ALA A 113 9.43 -12.52 9.88
CA ALA A 113 8.18 -12.68 10.63
C ALA A 113 8.38 -12.58 12.17
N ASN A 114 9.59 -12.32 12.66
CA ASN A 114 9.92 -12.47 14.08
C ASN A 114 10.62 -11.22 14.62
N ALA A 115 9.91 -10.42 15.40
CA ALA A 115 10.54 -9.39 16.24
C ALA A 115 11.14 -10.04 17.48
N SER A 116 12.44 -9.85 17.70
CA SER A 116 13.13 -10.27 18.92
C SER A 116 13.40 -9.11 19.90
N SER A 117 13.06 -7.88 19.54
CA SER A 117 13.32 -6.68 20.33
C SER A 117 12.04 -6.04 20.89
N SER A 118 12.15 -5.38 22.04
CA SER A 118 11.04 -4.60 22.59
C SER A 118 10.79 -3.34 21.75
N PRO A 119 9.53 -2.93 21.55
CA PRO A 119 9.21 -1.72 20.81
C PRO A 119 9.75 -0.47 21.53
N PRO A 120 10.30 0.52 20.79
CA PRO A 120 10.60 1.82 21.35
C PRO A 120 9.33 2.48 21.93
N PRO A 121 9.44 3.32 22.98
CA PRO A 121 8.27 3.92 23.64
C PRO A 121 7.35 4.71 22.70
N THR A 122 7.92 5.30 21.67
CA THR A 122 7.20 6.11 20.66
C THR A 122 6.49 5.28 19.60
N MET A 123 6.57 3.95 19.61
CA MET A 123 6.02 3.08 18.55
C MET A 123 4.49 3.14 18.47
N ALA A 124 3.79 3.36 19.57
CA ALA A 124 2.33 3.43 19.62
C ALA A 124 1.74 4.48 18.66
N ILE A 125 2.46 5.60 18.42
CA ILE A 125 2.00 6.63 17.49
C ILE A 125 1.96 6.12 16.05
N CYS A 126 2.86 5.21 15.69
CA CYS A 126 2.91 4.61 14.35
C CYS A 126 1.73 3.67 14.12
N GLU A 127 1.38 2.86 15.14
CA GLU A 127 0.30 1.88 15.05
C GLU A 127 -1.08 2.52 14.87
N ALA A 128 -1.27 3.77 15.31
CA ALA A 128 -2.53 4.50 15.13
C ALA A 128 -2.98 4.56 13.65
N CYS A 129 -2.05 4.68 12.71
CA CYS A 129 -2.34 4.73 11.27
C CYS A 129 -1.88 3.46 10.54
N HIS A 130 -0.70 2.94 10.89
CA HIS A 130 -0.11 1.76 10.24
C HIS A 130 -0.65 0.42 10.75
N GLN A 131 -1.68 0.46 11.62
CA GLN A 131 -2.35 -0.67 12.26
C GLN A 131 -1.46 -1.43 13.27
N PRO A 132 -2.07 -2.19 14.19
CA PRO A 132 -1.32 -3.00 15.14
C PRO A 132 -0.28 -3.87 14.46
N LYS A 133 0.89 -3.99 15.06
CA LYS A 133 2.06 -4.70 14.50
C LYS A 133 2.54 -4.11 13.16
N LEU A 134 2.11 -2.90 12.81
CA LEU A 134 2.53 -2.18 11.60
C LEU A 134 2.28 -2.92 10.29
N VAL A 135 1.22 -3.73 10.24
CA VAL A 135 0.86 -4.52 9.05
C VAL A 135 0.24 -3.69 7.92
N GLY A 136 -0.07 -2.43 8.20
CA GLY A 136 -0.68 -1.52 7.25
C GLY A 136 -2.19 -1.74 7.07
N GLY A 137 -2.83 -0.79 6.39
CA GLY A 137 -4.26 -0.79 6.09
C GLY A 137 -4.61 0.21 4.99
N VAL A 138 -5.87 0.59 4.91
CA VAL A 138 -6.34 1.52 3.86
C VAL A 138 -5.67 2.91 3.98
N ALA A 139 -5.44 3.39 5.21
CA ALA A 139 -4.92 4.73 5.46
C ALA A 139 -3.39 4.82 5.29
N ALA A 140 -2.66 3.76 5.63
CA ALA A 140 -1.20 3.78 5.67
C ALA A 140 -0.60 2.41 5.30
N PRO A 141 0.61 2.38 4.69
CA PRO A 141 1.19 1.13 4.22
C PRO A 141 1.71 0.25 5.36
N ARG A 142 1.92 -1.03 5.05
CA ARG A 142 2.71 -1.94 5.88
C ARG A 142 4.13 -1.38 6.07
N LEU A 143 4.61 -1.42 7.30
CA LEU A 143 5.98 -1.10 7.68
C LEU A 143 6.73 -2.33 8.20
N ALA A 144 6.03 -3.23 8.91
CA ALA A 144 6.62 -4.41 9.52
C ALA A 144 7.48 -5.22 8.53
N GLY A 145 8.74 -5.44 8.88
CA GLY A 145 9.70 -6.16 8.06
C GLY A 145 10.22 -5.40 6.84
N GLN A 146 9.94 -4.11 6.72
CA GLN A 146 10.50 -3.28 5.65
C GLN A 146 12.00 -3.06 5.87
N LYS A 147 12.74 -2.81 4.80
CA LYS A 147 14.21 -2.62 4.86
C LYS A 147 14.60 -1.45 5.74
N TYR A 148 15.58 -1.68 6.61
CA TYR A 148 16.09 -0.70 7.56
C TYR A 148 16.57 0.59 6.90
N ASP A 149 17.44 0.46 5.89
CA ASP A 149 18.02 1.57 5.13
C ASP A 149 16.93 2.44 4.45
N TYR A 150 15.93 1.80 3.84
CA TYR A 150 14.78 2.49 3.26
C TYR A 150 13.94 3.21 4.32
N LEU A 151 13.70 2.59 5.49
CA LEU A 151 12.94 3.19 6.57
C LEU A 151 13.63 4.44 7.12
N VAL A 152 14.94 4.34 7.42
CA VAL A 152 15.76 5.48 7.90
C VAL A 152 15.69 6.64 6.91
N GLU A 153 15.95 6.38 5.64
CA GLU A 153 15.95 7.42 4.61
C GLU A 153 14.54 8.01 4.39
N SER A 154 13.50 7.19 4.38
CA SER A 154 12.12 7.68 4.24
C SER A 154 11.72 8.59 5.40
N MET A 155 11.99 8.20 6.64
CA MET A 155 11.68 9.02 7.81
C MET A 155 12.50 10.32 7.84
N ARG A 156 13.78 10.26 7.47
CA ARG A 156 14.63 11.44 7.33
C ARG A 156 14.05 12.41 6.28
N ARG A 157 13.68 11.92 5.11
CA ARG A 157 13.13 12.75 4.03
C ARG A 157 11.79 13.40 4.38
N PHE A 158 10.95 12.74 5.17
CA PHE A 158 9.74 13.36 5.71
C PHE A 158 10.10 14.47 6.71
N ALA A 159 11.03 14.22 7.64
CA ALA A 159 11.45 15.18 8.65
C ALA A 159 12.08 16.45 8.01
N GLU A 160 12.85 16.29 6.95
CA GLU A 160 13.55 17.37 6.26
C GLU A 160 12.69 18.04 5.16
N GLY A 161 11.43 17.62 4.99
CA GLY A 161 10.52 18.18 3.97
C GLY A 161 10.92 17.82 2.52
N GLN A 162 11.79 16.85 2.32
CA GLN A 162 12.19 16.35 1.00
C GLN A 162 11.16 15.36 0.41
N ARG A 163 10.37 14.70 1.26
CA ARG A 163 9.23 13.87 0.90
C ARG A 163 7.96 14.55 1.37
N LYS A 164 7.19 15.12 0.43
CA LYS A 164 6.06 16.01 0.71
C LYS A 164 4.69 15.38 0.49
N ASN A 165 4.65 14.13 0.03
CA ASN A 165 3.43 13.44 -0.38
C ASN A 165 2.54 12.92 0.79
N SER A 166 2.91 13.23 2.04
CA SER A 166 2.09 13.05 3.24
C SER A 166 2.47 14.10 4.29
N PRO A 167 1.68 15.18 4.43
CA PRO A 167 1.88 16.20 5.45
C PRO A 167 1.84 15.64 6.88
N GLU A 168 0.99 14.64 7.13
CA GLU A 168 0.86 13.96 8.43
C GLU A 168 2.18 13.29 8.82
N MET A 169 2.77 12.52 7.88
CA MET A 169 4.07 11.89 8.12
C MET A 169 5.19 12.93 8.30
N SER A 170 5.13 14.04 7.58
CA SER A 170 6.12 15.12 7.77
C SER A 170 6.03 15.72 9.16
N GLY A 171 4.82 16.03 9.64
CA GLY A 171 4.61 16.57 10.99
C GLY A 171 5.07 15.61 12.07
N ILE A 172 4.75 14.32 11.97
CA ILE A 172 5.19 13.30 12.93
C ILE A 172 6.71 13.18 12.91
N MET A 173 7.34 13.07 11.75
CA MET A 173 8.79 12.85 11.65
C MET A 173 9.62 14.06 12.09
N GLN A 174 9.10 15.28 11.95
CA GLN A 174 9.73 16.49 12.49
C GLN A 174 9.76 16.52 14.02
N ALA A 175 8.74 15.96 14.67
CA ALA A 175 8.65 15.90 16.13
C ALA A 175 9.51 14.78 16.76
N ILE A 176 10.03 13.85 15.97
CA ILE A 176 10.82 12.70 16.44
C ILE A 176 12.31 12.95 16.16
N SER A 177 13.18 12.73 17.13
CA SER A 177 14.63 12.90 16.97
C SER A 177 15.22 11.95 15.93
N ALA A 178 16.38 12.28 15.37
CA ALA A 178 17.06 11.42 14.41
C ALA A 178 17.43 10.04 15.02
N SER A 179 17.87 10.03 16.27
CA SER A 179 18.20 8.81 17.00
C SER A 179 16.97 7.93 17.25
N ASP A 180 15.81 8.54 17.56
CA ASP A 180 14.58 7.78 17.76
C ASP A 180 14.06 7.21 16.44
N ARG A 181 14.12 7.99 15.34
CA ARG A 181 13.77 7.49 14.01
C ARG A 181 14.63 6.28 13.61
N GLU A 182 15.92 6.32 13.93
CA GLU A 182 16.82 5.20 13.68
C GLU A 182 16.48 3.97 14.54
N ALA A 183 16.19 4.16 15.83
CA ALA A 183 15.76 3.09 16.72
C ALA A 183 14.43 2.46 16.26
N MET A 184 13.48 3.28 15.81
CA MET A 184 12.23 2.82 15.21
C MET A 184 12.47 2.00 13.93
N ALA A 185 13.33 2.48 13.03
CA ALA A 185 13.65 1.76 11.78
C ALA A 185 14.25 0.38 12.08
N ARG A 186 15.14 0.30 13.06
CA ARG A 186 15.77 -0.95 13.52
C ARG A 186 14.73 -1.95 14.06
N TYR A 187 13.82 -1.48 14.90
CA TYR A 187 12.72 -2.29 15.42
C TYR A 187 11.79 -2.77 14.29
N ILE A 188 11.31 -1.85 13.46
CA ILE A 188 10.35 -2.12 12.39
C ILE A 188 10.91 -3.12 11.37
N SER A 189 12.19 -3.00 11.03
CA SER A 189 12.82 -3.90 10.06
C SER A 189 13.00 -5.34 10.56
N GLY A 190 12.92 -5.55 11.88
CA GLY A 190 12.99 -6.88 12.49
C GLY A 190 11.64 -7.56 12.73
N LEU A 191 10.52 -6.87 12.45
CA LEU A 191 9.16 -7.40 12.68
C LEU A 191 8.76 -8.52 11.69
#